data_7f2d84cec6615dbc90f3fc8e7fe7e1fa
#
_entry.id   7f2d84cec6615dbc90f3fc8e7fe7e1fa
#
_cell.length_a   1.000
_cell.length_b   1.000
_cell.length_c   1.000
_cell.angle_alpha   90.00
_cell.angle_beta   90.00
_cell.angle_gamma   90.00
#
_symmetry.space_group_name_H-M   'P 1'
#
loop_
_entity.id
_entity.type
_entity.pdbx_description
1 polymer ?
#
loop_
_entity_poly.entity_id
_entity_poly.type
_entity_poly.pdbx_seq_one_letter_code
_entity_poly.pdbx_strand_id
1 'polypeptide(L)'
;MKKYNKLIINNLKCSFRNNIFIYFLFVVLILLSCIYLKNGVMHGKSVGAGDYYFNIIKGVEKIDSNNKLKEIPFIYLGFAIFISYITGQILENECNKIFIIYAGTRKKWILSKITVIFINIVFMYMTAAIICFMSGKRKITFNSELFEKYFGTDYFIQNNENKFLYILVFFAAPIIASFAISMVQTVFSLAVKNMAGFIISMIIYIISIFDINIFLPGNGCMAQRSSLFMENGLSVSQVIIIDIIIIVITLIIQLKIISVKDIL
;
A
#
# COMPACT_ATOMS: atom_id res chain seq x y z
N MET A 1 11.43 -27.80 3.05
CA MET A 1 11.78 -26.36 3.06
C MET A 1 12.50 -25.88 1.79
N LYS A 2 13.61 -26.44 1.35
CA LYS A 2 14.38 -25.98 0.16
C LYS A 2 13.54 -25.81 -1.13
N LYS A 3 12.61 -26.75 -1.42
CA LYS A 3 11.76 -26.73 -2.62
C LYS A 3 10.74 -25.57 -2.60
N TYR A 4 10.16 -25.25 -1.44
CA TYR A 4 9.20 -24.16 -1.27
C TYR A 4 9.90 -22.79 -1.41
N ASN A 5 11.06 -22.57 -0.80
CA ASN A 5 11.83 -21.33 -0.95
C ASN A 5 12.25 -21.10 -2.42
N LYS A 6 12.63 -22.17 -3.15
CA LYS A 6 12.95 -22.08 -4.58
C LYS A 6 11.71 -21.67 -5.39
N LEU A 7 10.50 -22.13 -5.02
CA LEU A 7 9.24 -21.73 -5.65
C LEU A 7 8.98 -20.23 -5.44
N ILE A 8 9.15 -19.70 -4.23
CA ILE A 8 8.98 -18.27 -3.95
C ILE A 8 9.96 -17.44 -4.77
N ILE A 9 11.26 -17.82 -4.78
CA ILE A 9 12.29 -17.10 -5.54
C ILE A 9 11.98 -17.08 -7.03
N ASN A 10 11.53 -18.20 -7.60
CA ASN A 10 11.16 -18.26 -9.02
C ASN A 10 9.93 -17.42 -9.32
N ASN A 11 8.91 -17.43 -8.46
CA ASN A 11 7.73 -16.56 -8.58
C ASN A 11 8.12 -15.07 -8.49
N LEU A 12 9.03 -14.70 -7.58
CA LEU A 12 9.58 -13.34 -7.47
C LEU A 12 10.30 -12.91 -8.76
N LYS A 13 11.25 -13.72 -9.24
CA LYS A 13 11.96 -13.42 -10.49
C LYS A 13 11.01 -13.22 -11.66
N CYS A 14 9.99 -14.07 -11.77
CA CYS A 14 8.99 -13.97 -12.81
C CYS A 14 8.15 -12.69 -12.65
N SER A 15 7.73 -12.35 -11.42
CA SER A 15 7.01 -11.13 -11.12
C SER A 15 7.81 -9.89 -11.51
N PHE A 16 9.08 -9.78 -11.08
CA PHE A 16 9.92 -8.63 -11.42
C PHE A 16 10.16 -8.52 -12.92
N ARG A 17 10.47 -9.61 -13.61
CA ARG A 17 10.71 -9.60 -15.04
C ARG A 17 9.49 -9.14 -15.85
N ASN A 18 8.31 -9.63 -15.49
CA ASN A 18 7.09 -9.30 -16.23
C ASN A 18 6.56 -7.89 -15.91
N ASN A 19 6.91 -7.34 -14.77
CA ASN A 19 6.41 -6.04 -14.31
C ASN A 19 7.49 -4.93 -14.30
N ILE A 20 8.65 -5.13 -14.93
CA ILE A 20 9.76 -4.18 -14.89
C ILE A 20 9.36 -2.78 -15.36
N PHE A 21 8.53 -2.69 -16.40
CA PHE A 21 8.01 -1.43 -16.92
C PHE A 21 7.09 -0.74 -15.91
N ILE A 22 6.29 -1.51 -15.19
CA ILE A 22 5.37 -0.98 -14.15
C ILE A 22 6.16 -0.42 -12.97
N TYR A 23 7.22 -1.12 -12.53
CA TYR A 23 8.11 -0.59 -11.50
C TYR A 23 8.83 0.69 -11.95
N PHE A 24 9.24 0.77 -13.21
CA PHE A 24 9.82 1.98 -13.77
C PHE A 24 8.81 3.15 -13.72
N LEU A 25 7.56 2.94 -14.17
CA LEU A 25 6.51 3.96 -14.10
C LEU A 25 6.22 4.37 -12.65
N PHE A 26 6.23 3.43 -11.71
CA PHE A 26 6.08 3.72 -10.29
C PHE A 26 7.21 4.63 -9.78
N VAL A 27 8.46 4.34 -10.10
CA VAL A 27 9.61 5.20 -9.75
C VAL A 27 9.44 6.60 -10.32
N VAL A 28 9.01 6.71 -11.58
CA VAL A 28 8.74 8.01 -12.23
C VAL A 28 7.64 8.79 -11.47
N LEU A 29 6.55 8.12 -11.09
CA LEU A 29 5.48 8.75 -10.29
C LEU A 29 6.03 9.36 -8.99
N ILE A 30 6.86 8.61 -8.25
CA ILE A 30 7.44 9.06 -6.99
C ILE A 30 8.39 10.25 -7.22
N LEU A 31 9.24 10.19 -8.24
CA LEU A 31 10.15 11.30 -8.59
C LEU A 31 9.37 12.56 -8.98
N LEU A 32 8.32 12.44 -9.78
CA LEU A 32 7.45 13.58 -10.13
C LEU A 32 6.78 14.18 -8.89
N SER A 33 6.34 13.35 -7.94
CA SER A 33 5.77 13.85 -6.68
C SER A 33 6.78 14.61 -5.83
N CYS A 34 8.05 14.16 -5.80
CA CYS A 34 9.14 14.88 -5.12
C CYS A 34 9.43 16.22 -5.79
N ILE A 35 9.48 16.28 -7.12
CA ILE A 35 9.70 17.51 -7.88
C ILE A 35 8.54 18.49 -7.67
N TYR A 36 7.30 18.00 -7.71
CA TYR A 36 6.11 18.82 -7.46
C TYR A 36 6.13 19.43 -6.06
N LEU A 37 6.45 18.65 -5.03
CA LEU A 37 6.55 19.16 -3.67
C LEU A 37 7.62 20.25 -3.54
N LYS A 38 8.81 20.01 -4.11
CA LYS A 38 9.93 20.95 -4.05
C LYS A 38 9.63 22.29 -4.72
N ASN A 39 9.05 22.25 -5.91
CA ASN A 39 8.87 23.45 -6.74
C ASN A 39 7.51 24.12 -6.51
N GLY A 40 6.46 23.34 -6.26
CA GLY A 40 5.09 23.85 -6.17
C GLY A 40 4.66 24.27 -4.77
N VAL A 41 5.09 23.52 -3.74
CA VAL A 41 4.59 23.73 -2.37
C VAL A 41 5.62 24.49 -1.51
N MET A 42 6.89 24.18 -1.65
CA MET A 42 7.95 24.67 -0.74
C MET A 42 8.75 25.85 -1.31
N HIS A 43 8.44 26.33 -2.51
CA HIS A 43 9.04 27.54 -3.13
C HIS A 43 10.55 27.70 -2.88
N GLY A 44 11.33 26.62 -3.07
CA GLY A 44 12.79 26.66 -2.93
C GLY A 44 13.33 26.50 -1.51
N LYS A 45 12.48 26.33 -0.48
CA LYS A 45 12.92 26.01 0.89
C LYS A 45 13.48 24.60 1.00
N SER A 46 14.25 24.36 2.06
CA SER A 46 14.86 23.04 2.26
C SER A 46 13.81 22.01 2.68
N VAL A 47 13.58 21.03 1.82
CA VAL A 47 12.67 19.91 2.05
C VAL A 47 13.43 18.72 2.65
N GLY A 48 12.95 18.18 3.76
CA GLY A 48 13.50 16.99 4.40
C GLY A 48 13.01 15.70 3.72
N ALA A 49 13.71 14.59 3.95
CA ALA A 49 13.27 13.29 3.45
C ALA A 49 11.91 12.86 4.05
N GLY A 50 11.66 13.26 5.30
CA GLY A 50 10.39 13.04 5.97
C GLY A 50 9.22 13.73 5.26
N ASP A 51 9.41 14.98 4.80
CA ASP A 51 8.39 15.75 4.08
C ASP A 51 8.00 15.09 2.75
N TYR A 52 9.02 14.63 2.00
CA TYR A 52 8.77 13.90 0.74
C TYR A 52 7.97 12.63 0.98
N TYR A 53 8.37 11.83 1.97
CA TYR A 53 7.71 10.56 2.25
C TYR A 53 6.30 10.78 2.81
N PHE A 54 6.13 11.75 3.69
CA PHE A 54 4.82 12.14 4.18
C PHE A 54 3.87 12.53 3.03
N ASN A 55 4.33 13.36 2.08
CA ASN A 55 3.52 13.74 0.92
C ASN A 55 3.03 12.54 0.10
N ILE A 56 3.79 11.43 0.10
CA ILE A 56 3.41 10.20 -0.59
C ILE A 56 2.27 9.49 0.14
N ILE A 57 2.37 9.36 1.47
CA ILE A 57 1.43 8.56 2.28
C ILE A 57 0.34 9.39 2.96
N LYS A 58 0.37 10.72 2.84
CA LYS A 58 -0.60 11.59 3.54
C LYS A 58 -2.04 11.20 3.27
N GLY A 59 -2.37 10.86 2.01
CA GLY A 59 -3.73 10.55 1.59
C GLY A 59 -4.61 11.79 1.50
N VAL A 60 -5.81 11.72 2.05
CA VAL A 60 -6.82 12.78 2.03
C VAL A 60 -7.26 13.09 3.44
N GLU A 61 -7.35 14.38 3.74
CA GLU A 61 -8.00 14.90 4.94
C GLU A 61 -9.51 14.58 4.94
N LYS A 62 -10.16 14.75 6.06
CA LYS A 62 -11.62 14.64 6.16
C LYS A 62 -12.28 15.54 5.12
N ILE A 63 -13.28 14.99 4.43
CA ILE A 63 -14.09 15.75 3.50
C ILE A 63 -14.88 16.79 4.29
N ASP A 64 -14.94 18.02 3.81
CA ASP A 64 -15.74 19.08 4.42
C ASP A 64 -17.22 18.67 4.45
N SER A 65 -18.02 19.32 5.32
CA SER A 65 -19.47 19.12 5.44
C SER A 65 -20.24 19.19 4.12
N ASN A 66 -19.62 19.76 3.09
CA ASN A 66 -20.18 19.86 1.72
C ASN A 66 -19.73 18.72 0.78
N ASN A 67 -19.13 17.65 1.27
CA ASN A 67 -18.61 16.52 0.48
C ASN A 67 -17.64 16.92 -0.64
N LYS A 68 -16.92 18.02 -0.49
CA LYS A 68 -15.92 18.45 -1.48
C LYS A 68 -14.52 17.99 -1.05
N LEU A 69 -13.84 17.28 -1.96
CA LEU A 69 -12.42 16.99 -1.84
C LEU A 69 -11.62 18.27 -2.06
N LYS A 70 -10.79 18.67 -1.09
CA LYS A 70 -9.88 19.81 -1.26
C LYS A 70 -8.82 19.54 -2.34
N GLU A 71 -8.31 18.31 -2.38
CA GLU A 71 -7.29 17.87 -3.36
C GLU A 71 -7.58 16.42 -3.79
N ILE A 72 -7.38 16.11 -5.09
CA ILE A 72 -7.46 14.74 -5.57
C ILE A 72 -6.17 14.01 -5.13
N PRO A 73 -6.26 12.86 -4.44
CA PRO A 73 -5.08 12.16 -3.92
C PRO A 73 -4.39 11.31 -5.02
N PHE A 74 -3.79 11.97 -6.01
CA PHE A 74 -3.18 11.29 -7.16
C PHE A 74 -2.12 10.25 -6.77
N ILE A 75 -1.32 10.55 -5.74
CA ILE A 75 -0.26 9.62 -5.31
C ILE A 75 -0.87 8.39 -4.66
N TYR A 76 -1.87 8.57 -3.79
CA TYR A 76 -2.59 7.46 -3.17
C TYR A 76 -3.27 6.55 -4.21
N LEU A 77 -3.98 7.15 -5.19
CA LEU A 77 -4.59 6.42 -6.29
C LEU A 77 -3.54 5.75 -7.17
N GLY A 78 -2.40 6.40 -7.40
CA GLY A 78 -1.27 5.81 -8.10
C GLY A 78 -0.75 4.54 -7.41
N PHE A 79 -0.53 4.58 -6.09
CA PHE A 79 -0.19 3.39 -5.30
C PHE A 79 -1.24 2.29 -5.43
N ALA A 80 -2.52 2.65 -5.30
CA ALA A 80 -3.64 1.72 -5.44
C ALA A 80 -3.61 0.99 -6.78
N ILE A 81 -3.44 1.74 -7.89
CA ILE A 81 -3.39 1.18 -9.24
C ILE A 81 -2.18 0.25 -9.40
N PHE A 82 -0.97 0.68 -9.01
CA PHE A 82 0.24 -0.12 -9.19
C PHE A 82 0.20 -1.40 -8.35
N ILE A 83 -0.19 -1.32 -7.07
CA ILE A 83 -0.29 -2.49 -6.19
C ILE A 83 -1.34 -3.48 -6.71
N SER A 84 -2.54 -2.97 -7.08
CA SER A 84 -3.62 -3.82 -7.59
C SER A 84 -3.26 -4.46 -8.93
N TYR A 85 -2.60 -3.73 -9.82
CA TYR A 85 -2.16 -4.26 -11.10
C TYR A 85 -1.12 -5.38 -10.93
N ILE A 86 -0.07 -5.14 -10.12
CA ILE A 86 0.98 -6.15 -9.86
C ILE A 86 0.38 -7.39 -9.18
N THR A 87 -0.56 -7.21 -8.24
CA THR A 87 -1.27 -8.32 -7.59
C THR A 87 -2.01 -9.17 -8.62
N GLY A 88 -2.73 -8.55 -9.56
CA GLY A 88 -3.41 -9.24 -10.65
C GLY A 88 -2.44 -10.01 -11.55
N GLN A 89 -1.34 -9.39 -11.96
CA GLN A 89 -0.32 -10.00 -12.80
C GLN A 89 0.35 -11.22 -12.14
N ILE A 90 0.60 -11.15 -10.82
CA ILE A 90 1.17 -12.30 -10.09
C ILE A 90 0.23 -13.50 -10.15
N LEU A 91 -1.09 -13.29 -10.12
CA LEU A 91 -2.08 -14.35 -10.19
C LEU A 91 -2.27 -14.92 -11.62
N GLU A 92 -2.16 -14.09 -12.64
CA GLU A 92 -2.45 -14.43 -14.05
C GLU A 92 -1.26 -15.02 -14.82
N ASN A 93 -0.07 -14.98 -14.26
CA ASN A 93 1.18 -15.30 -14.93
C ASN A 93 1.12 -16.67 -15.65
N GLU A 94 1.54 -16.69 -16.93
CA GLU A 94 1.60 -17.91 -17.79
C GLU A 94 2.45 -19.03 -17.18
N CYS A 95 3.43 -18.69 -16.36
CA CYS A 95 4.23 -19.67 -15.62
C CYS A 95 3.43 -20.43 -14.54
N ASN A 96 2.17 -20.07 -14.28
CA ASN A 96 1.38 -20.65 -13.19
C ASN A 96 1.18 -22.16 -13.34
N LYS A 97 0.92 -22.66 -14.54
CA LYS A 97 0.76 -24.11 -14.80
C LYS A 97 2.01 -24.89 -14.38
N ILE A 98 3.20 -24.40 -14.75
CA ILE A 98 4.48 -25.00 -14.37
C ILE A 98 4.69 -24.91 -12.86
N PHE A 99 4.36 -23.77 -12.24
CA PHE A 99 4.54 -23.56 -10.82
C PHE A 99 3.58 -24.39 -9.96
N ILE A 100 2.35 -24.66 -10.41
CA ILE A 100 1.42 -25.58 -9.74
C ILE A 100 2.00 -26.99 -9.67
N ILE A 101 2.49 -27.52 -10.79
CA ILE A 101 3.13 -28.84 -10.86
C ILE A 101 4.38 -28.89 -9.95
N TYR A 102 5.20 -27.84 -9.99
CA TYR A 102 6.41 -27.76 -9.17
C TYR A 102 6.11 -27.66 -7.66
N ALA A 103 5.02 -26.99 -7.29
CA ALA A 103 4.59 -26.85 -5.90
C ALA A 103 4.16 -28.19 -5.27
N GLY A 104 3.67 -29.11 -6.09
CA GLY A 104 3.15 -30.43 -5.66
C GLY A 104 1.79 -30.37 -4.95
N THR A 105 1.36 -29.24 -4.42
CA THR A 105 0.03 -29.02 -3.86
C THR A 105 -0.48 -27.61 -4.16
N ARG A 106 -1.78 -27.49 -4.45
CA ARG A 106 -2.44 -26.21 -4.73
C ARG A 106 -2.30 -25.22 -3.57
N LYS A 107 -2.34 -25.69 -2.31
CA LYS A 107 -2.13 -24.88 -1.10
C LYS A 107 -0.74 -24.21 -1.08
N LYS A 108 0.32 -24.97 -1.37
CA LYS A 108 1.69 -24.41 -1.42
C LYS A 108 1.85 -23.40 -2.54
N TRP A 109 1.20 -23.63 -3.68
CA TRP A 109 1.21 -22.70 -4.80
C TRP A 109 0.61 -21.34 -4.39
N ILE A 110 -0.62 -21.30 -3.86
CA ILE A 110 -1.24 -20.04 -3.46
C ILE A 110 -0.48 -19.33 -2.33
N LEU A 111 -0.01 -20.04 -1.33
CA LEU A 111 0.79 -19.46 -0.26
C LEU A 111 2.06 -18.82 -0.81
N SER A 112 2.70 -19.42 -1.82
CA SER A 112 3.86 -18.80 -2.48
C SER A 112 3.48 -17.51 -3.22
N LYS A 113 2.31 -17.44 -3.86
CA LYS A 113 1.80 -16.23 -4.51
C LYS A 113 1.52 -15.12 -3.51
N ILE A 114 0.85 -15.43 -2.41
CA ILE A 114 0.57 -14.51 -1.31
C ILE A 114 1.87 -13.91 -0.75
N THR A 115 2.87 -14.76 -0.50
CA THR A 115 4.20 -14.31 -0.04
C THR A 115 4.85 -13.36 -1.05
N VAL A 116 4.74 -13.65 -2.35
CA VAL A 116 5.29 -12.79 -3.40
C VAL A 116 4.54 -11.45 -3.47
N ILE A 117 3.22 -11.44 -3.32
CA ILE A 117 2.42 -10.20 -3.26
C ILE A 117 2.89 -9.34 -2.08
N PHE A 118 3.01 -9.91 -0.89
CA PHE A 118 3.50 -9.20 0.29
C PHE A 118 4.89 -8.58 0.07
N ILE A 119 5.83 -9.37 -0.46
CA ILE A 119 7.20 -8.89 -0.75
C ILE A 119 7.18 -7.73 -1.76
N ASN A 120 6.34 -7.80 -2.79
CA ASN A 120 6.20 -6.72 -3.77
C ASN A 120 5.65 -5.43 -3.14
N ILE A 121 4.66 -5.53 -2.26
CA ILE A 121 4.12 -4.36 -1.54
C ILE A 121 5.20 -3.72 -0.68
N VAL A 122 5.90 -4.52 0.14
CA VAL A 122 7.02 -4.03 0.96
C VAL A 122 8.08 -3.36 0.07
N PHE A 123 8.45 -4.00 -1.05
CA PHE A 123 9.41 -3.45 -2.00
C PHE A 123 8.98 -2.09 -2.55
N MET A 124 7.72 -1.89 -2.90
CA MET A 124 7.21 -0.61 -3.40
C MET A 124 7.30 0.50 -2.33
N TYR A 125 6.86 0.25 -1.10
CA TYR A 125 6.96 1.24 -0.01
C TYR A 125 8.42 1.55 0.33
N MET A 126 9.30 0.54 0.37
CA MET A 126 10.73 0.75 0.60
C MET A 126 11.40 1.54 -0.53
N THR A 127 11.05 1.26 -1.78
CA THR A 127 11.55 2.01 -2.95
C THR A 127 11.13 3.47 -2.86
N ALA A 128 9.87 3.75 -2.52
CA ALA A 128 9.39 5.11 -2.32
C ALA A 128 10.17 5.83 -1.19
N ALA A 129 10.38 5.16 -0.06
CA ALA A 129 11.16 5.72 1.05
C ALA A 129 12.62 6.01 0.66
N ILE A 130 13.27 5.11 -0.10
CA ILE A 130 14.65 5.31 -0.57
C ILE A 130 14.73 6.51 -1.51
N ILE A 131 13.79 6.64 -2.47
CA ILE A 131 13.76 7.78 -3.40
C ILE A 131 13.57 9.09 -2.63
N CYS A 132 12.67 9.13 -1.64
CA CYS A 132 12.46 10.30 -0.79
C CYS A 132 13.71 10.66 0.01
N PHE A 133 14.40 9.66 0.56
CA PHE A 133 15.65 9.86 1.28
C PHE A 133 16.77 10.41 0.38
N MET A 134 16.84 9.95 -0.86
CA MET A 134 17.81 10.47 -1.84
C MET A 134 17.46 11.88 -2.34
N SER A 135 16.16 12.20 -2.45
CA SER A 135 15.67 13.51 -2.89
C SER A 135 15.80 14.60 -1.82
N GLY A 136 15.75 14.22 -0.54
CA GLY A 136 15.86 15.11 0.61
C GLY A 136 17.31 15.39 1.01
N LYS A 137 17.50 16.27 2.02
CA LYS A 137 18.82 16.60 2.59
C LYS A 137 19.46 15.49 3.43
N ARG A 138 19.16 14.21 3.19
CA ARG A 138 19.63 13.04 3.94
C ARG A 138 19.33 13.06 5.45
N LYS A 139 18.51 14.00 5.92
CA LYS A 139 18.00 14.05 7.29
C LYS A 139 16.52 13.72 7.26
N ILE A 140 16.07 12.84 8.15
CA ILE A 140 14.65 12.57 8.39
C ILE A 140 14.14 13.74 9.25
N THR A 141 13.97 14.88 8.62
CA THR A 141 13.38 16.06 9.24
C THR A 141 12.05 16.35 8.57
N PHE A 142 11.10 16.76 9.36
CA PHE A 142 9.83 17.27 8.91
C PHE A 142 9.87 18.80 8.98
N ASN A 143 9.39 19.46 7.93
CA ASN A 143 9.34 20.93 7.91
C ASN A 143 8.02 21.37 8.56
N SER A 144 8.12 22.24 9.57
CA SER A 144 6.97 22.80 10.27
C SER A 144 5.92 23.41 9.32
N GLU A 145 6.34 24.12 8.27
CA GLU A 145 5.43 24.77 7.33
C GLU A 145 4.53 23.81 6.54
N LEU A 146 5.07 22.64 6.17
CA LEU A 146 4.25 21.60 5.50
C LEU A 146 3.21 21.05 6.47
N PHE A 147 3.59 20.88 7.70
CA PHE A 147 2.70 20.40 8.75
C PHE A 147 1.71 21.48 9.17
N GLU A 148 2.11 22.76 9.25
CA GLU A 148 1.19 23.89 9.44
C GLU A 148 0.12 23.95 8.34
N LYS A 149 0.53 23.79 7.08
CA LYS A 149 -0.41 23.82 5.95
C LYS A 149 -1.44 22.71 6.01
N TYR A 150 -1.07 21.52 6.49
CA TYR A 150 -1.94 20.33 6.47
C TYR A 150 -2.57 20.02 7.82
N PHE A 151 -1.94 20.40 8.95
CA PHE A 151 -2.38 19.98 10.30
C PHE A 151 -2.53 21.12 11.32
N GLY A 152 -2.09 22.34 10.99
CA GLY A 152 -2.00 23.44 11.97
C GLY A 152 -0.76 23.32 12.88
N THR A 153 -0.37 24.46 13.49
CA THR A 153 0.89 24.63 14.25
C THR A 153 0.99 23.79 15.52
N ASP A 154 -0.12 23.52 16.18
CA ASP A 154 -0.12 23.00 17.55
C ASP A 154 0.09 21.48 17.65
N TYR A 155 -0.10 20.76 16.56
CA TYR A 155 -0.11 19.29 16.54
C TYR A 155 1.28 18.66 16.70
N PHE A 156 2.31 19.31 16.14
CA PHE A 156 3.67 18.73 16.08
C PHE A 156 4.45 18.81 17.39
N ILE A 157 4.14 19.77 18.24
CA ILE A 157 4.86 20.03 19.50
C ILE A 157 4.48 19.03 20.58
N GLN A 158 3.24 18.55 20.61
CA GLN A 158 2.73 17.66 21.65
C GLN A 158 3.10 16.18 21.48
N ASN A 159 3.41 15.71 20.25
CA ASN A 159 3.57 14.28 19.95
C ASN A 159 5.00 13.81 19.66
N ASN A 160 6.01 14.61 19.96
CA ASN A 160 7.43 14.28 19.69
C ASN A 160 7.99 13.08 20.49
N GLU A 161 7.25 12.54 21.45
CA GLU A 161 7.77 11.51 22.36
C GLU A 161 7.62 10.07 21.84
N ASN A 162 6.71 9.78 20.91
CA ASN A 162 6.42 8.41 20.46
C ASN A 162 6.94 8.06 19.07
N LYS A 163 8.27 7.97 18.90
CA LYS A 163 8.92 7.52 17.64
C LYS A 163 8.35 6.22 17.08
N PHE A 164 7.91 5.31 17.95
CA PHE A 164 7.32 4.04 17.54
C PHE A 164 5.99 4.20 16.81
N LEU A 165 5.12 5.11 17.26
CA LEU A 165 3.86 5.42 16.59
C LEU A 165 4.06 5.96 15.17
N TYR A 166 5.09 6.80 14.96
CA TYR A 166 5.44 7.27 13.62
C TYR A 166 5.82 6.11 12.69
N ILE A 167 6.62 5.16 13.16
CA ILE A 167 6.98 3.98 12.36
C ILE A 167 5.72 3.17 12.00
N LEU A 168 4.79 3.02 12.93
CA LEU A 168 3.53 2.31 12.69
C LEU A 168 2.69 3.02 11.62
N VAL A 169 2.53 4.35 11.71
CA VAL A 169 1.71 5.13 10.76
C VAL A 169 2.36 5.24 9.39
N PHE A 170 3.68 5.45 9.35
CA PHE A 170 4.38 5.71 8.09
C PHE A 170 4.73 4.43 7.31
N PHE A 171 4.90 3.29 7.97
CA PHE A 171 5.32 2.06 7.31
C PHE A 171 4.38 0.90 7.57
N ALA A 172 4.09 0.55 8.82
CA ALA A 172 3.36 -0.66 9.13
C ALA A 172 1.91 -0.60 8.64
N ALA A 173 1.17 0.46 8.97
CA ALA A 173 -0.23 0.59 8.60
C ALA A 173 -0.43 0.60 7.07
N PRO A 174 0.29 1.42 6.26
CA PRO A 174 0.12 1.40 4.81
C PRO A 174 0.47 0.06 4.16
N ILE A 175 1.50 -0.64 4.64
CA ILE A 175 1.90 -1.95 4.11
C ILE A 175 0.84 -3.00 4.44
N ILE A 176 0.38 -3.07 5.70
CA ILE A 176 -0.60 -4.06 6.14
C ILE A 176 -1.96 -3.80 5.47
N ALA A 177 -2.40 -2.55 5.40
CA ALA A 177 -3.63 -2.15 4.74
C ALA A 177 -3.62 -2.48 3.24
N SER A 178 -2.55 -2.12 2.53
CA SER A 178 -2.39 -2.49 1.11
C SER A 178 -2.37 -4.00 0.91
N PHE A 179 -1.75 -4.75 1.83
CA PHE A 179 -1.75 -6.20 1.78
C PHE A 179 -3.15 -6.77 2.05
N ALA A 180 -3.92 -6.22 2.99
CA ALA A 180 -5.31 -6.63 3.25
C ALA A 180 -6.19 -6.44 2.00
N ILE A 181 -6.08 -5.30 1.31
CA ILE A 181 -6.81 -5.05 0.05
C ILE A 181 -6.37 -6.04 -1.03
N SER A 182 -5.08 -6.29 -1.17
CA SER A 182 -4.56 -7.27 -2.14
C SER A 182 -5.04 -8.69 -1.83
N MET A 183 -5.22 -9.04 -0.56
CA MET A 183 -5.78 -10.33 -0.15
C MET A 183 -7.27 -10.43 -0.52
N VAL A 184 -8.06 -9.37 -0.37
CA VAL A 184 -9.44 -9.31 -0.87
C VAL A 184 -9.46 -9.43 -2.40
N GLN A 185 -8.60 -8.69 -3.10
CA GLN A 185 -8.45 -8.79 -4.55
C GLN A 185 -8.19 -10.23 -5.00
N THR A 186 -7.28 -10.95 -4.31
CA THR A 186 -6.95 -12.34 -4.67
C THR A 186 -8.13 -13.29 -4.50
N VAL A 187 -9.00 -13.09 -3.50
CA VAL A 187 -10.23 -13.88 -3.33
C VAL A 187 -11.12 -13.76 -4.58
N PHE A 188 -11.40 -12.52 -5.00
CA PHE A 188 -12.29 -12.29 -6.15
C PHE A 188 -11.63 -12.68 -7.48
N SER A 189 -10.31 -12.52 -7.60
CA SER A 189 -9.56 -13.01 -8.76
C SER A 189 -9.62 -14.52 -8.90
N LEU A 190 -9.55 -15.25 -7.79
CA LEU A 190 -9.67 -16.71 -7.78
C LEU A 190 -11.12 -17.18 -7.96
N ALA A 191 -12.09 -16.47 -7.40
CA ALA A 191 -13.50 -16.85 -7.48
C ALA A 191 -14.09 -16.59 -8.88
N VAL A 192 -13.81 -15.45 -9.48
CA VAL A 192 -14.40 -14.99 -10.75
C VAL A 192 -13.32 -14.88 -11.84
N LYS A 193 -12.62 -13.75 -11.90
CA LYS A 193 -11.52 -13.44 -12.83
C LYS A 193 -10.66 -12.32 -12.25
N ASN A 194 -9.42 -12.20 -12.72
CA ASN A 194 -8.49 -11.15 -12.27
C ASN A 194 -9.04 -9.72 -12.41
N MET A 195 -9.77 -9.45 -13.49
CA MET A 195 -10.40 -8.14 -13.71
C MET A 195 -11.41 -7.79 -12.60
N ALA A 196 -12.22 -8.77 -12.14
CA ALA A 196 -13.15 -8.56 -11.03
C ALA A 196 -12.41 -8.24 -9.73
N GLY A 197 -11.32 -8.94 -9.44
CA GLY A 197 -10.47 -8.64 -8.28
C GLY A 197 -9.90 -7.23 -8.35
N PHE A 198 -9.36 -6.82 -9.50
CA PHE A 198 -8.83 -5.46 -9.71
C PHE A 198 -9.90 -4.39 -9.48
N ILE A 199 -11.09 -4.55 -10.05
CA ILE A 199 -12.19 -3.59 -9.88
C ILE A 199 -12.58 -3.47 -8.41
N ILE A 200 -12.70 -4.58 -7.68
CA ILE A 200 -13.07 -4.57 -6.26
C ILE A 200 -12.00 -3.88 -5.41
N SER A 201 -10.72 -4.14 -5.66
CA SER A 201 -9.65 -3.46 -4.94
C SER A 201 -9.68 -1.95 -5.19
N MET A 202 -9.91 -1.50 -6.43
CA MET A 202 -10.05 -0.09 -6.75
C MET A 202 -11.27 0.56 -6.08
N ILE A 203 -12.41 -0.15 -6.02
CA ILE A 203 -13.60 0.30 -5.31
C ILE A 203 -13.30 0.52 -3.81
N ILE A 204 -12.59 -0.41 -3.16
CA ILE A 204 -12.20 -0.27 -1.74
C ILE A 204 -11.33 0.97 -1.55
N TYR A 205 -10.31 1.18 -2.40
CA TYR A 205 -9.46 2.37 -2.34
C TYR A 205 -10.27 3.66 -2.53
N ILE A 206 -11.19 3.69 -3.50
CA ILE A 206 -12.01 4.87 -3.80
C ILE A 206 -13.00 5.16 -2.67
N ILE A 207 -13.73 4.15 -2.15
CA ILE A 207 -14.66 4.36 -1.03
C ILE A 207 -13.90 4.88 0.19
N SER A 208 -12.69 4.39 0.44
CA SER A 208 -11.86 4.87 1.54
C SER A 208 -11.48 6.36 1.40
N ILE A 209 -11.55 6.97 0.22
CA ILE A 209 -11.35 8.41 0.05
C ILE A 209 -12.52 9.20 0.66
N PHE A 210 -13.73 8.68 0.55
CA PHE A 210 -14.95 9.39 0.93
C PHE A 210 -15.42 9.06 2.35
N ASP A 211 -15.11 7.88 2.87
CA ASP A 211 -15.57 7.41 4.18
C ASP A 211 -14.40 7.10 5.13
N ILE A 212 -14.46 7.68 6.33
CA ILE A 212 -13.52 7.41 7.41
C ILE A 212 -14.09 6.31 8.29
N ASN A 213 -13.76 5.08 7.92
CA ASN A 213 -14.25 3.91 8.63
C ASN A 213 -13.11 2.94 8.91
N ILE A 214 -13.04 2.44 10.13
CA ILE A 214 -12.00 1.52 10.58
C ILE A 214 -12.02 0.18 9.83
N PHE A 215 -13.19 -0.22 9.29
CA PHE A 215 -13.35 -1.45 8.49
C PHE A 215 -12.93 -1.30 7.03
N LEU A 216 -12.55 -0.10 6.61
CA LEU A 216 -12.06 0.17 5.26
C LEU A 216 -10.52 0.20 5.26
N PRO A 217 -9.85 -0.85 4.77
CA PRO A 217 -8.37 -0.94 4.82
C PRO A 217 -7.67 0.23 4.12
N GLY A 218 -8.27 0.83 3.09
CA GLY A 218 -7.70 1.98 2.40
C GLY A 218 -7.46 3.19 3.31
N ASN A 219 -8.15 3.30 4.45
CA ASN A 219 -7.88 4.34 5.45
C ASN A 219 -6.53 4.14 6.14
N GLY A 220 -6.09 2.89 6.33
CA GLY A 220 -4.77 2.56 6.85
C GLY A 220 -3.61 2.98 5.94
N CYS A 221 -3.88 3.19 4.63
CA CYS A 221 -2.90 3.71 3.69
C CYS A 221 -2.74 5.24 3.74
N MET A 222 -3.58 5.96 4.53
CA MET A 222 -3.60 7.42 4.61
C MET A 222 -3.16 7.90 5.99
N ALA A 223 -1.94 8.42 6.09
CA ALA A 223 -1.39 8.87 7.36
C ALA A 223 -2.22 9.98 8.02
N GLN A 224 -2.82 10.88 7.23
CA GLN A 224 -3.65 11.99 7.74
C GLN A 224 -4.88 11.53 8.54
N ARG A 225 -5.38 10.32 8.30
CA ARG A 225 -6.57 9.78 8.97
C ARG A 225 -6.28 9.11 10.30
N SER A 226 -5.01 9.02 10.66
CA SER A 226 -4.63 8.47 11.97
C SER A 226 -4.88 9.48 13.10
N SER A 227 -5.10 8.96 14.29
CA SER A 227 -5.22 9.74 15.52
C SER A 227 -3.97 10.54 15.88
N LEU A 228 -2.84 10.35 15.15
CA LEU A 228 -1.65 11.18 15.28
C LEU A 228 -1.79 12.55 14.62
N PHE A 229 -2.62 12.65 13.58
CA PHE A 229 -2.72 13.85 12.75
C PHE A 229 -4.13 14.47 12.74
N MET A 230 -5.09 13.80 13.38
CA MET A 230 -6.48 14.24 13.41
C MET A 230 -7.10 13.95 14.78
N GLU A 231 -7.74 14.94 15.44
CA GLU A 231 -8.32 14.81 16.78
C GLU A 231 -9.31 13.64 16.90
N ASN A 232 -10.13 13.39 15.89
CA ASN A 232 -11.06 12.26 15.81
C ASN A 232 -10.58 11.21 14.80
N GLY A 233 -9.26 11.09 14.62
CA GLY A 233 -8.67 10.14 13.68
C GLY A 233 -8.76 8.70 14.14
N LEU A 234 -8.54 7.78 13.21
CA LEU A 234 -8.56 6.34 13.49
C LEU A 234 -7.35 5.93 14.32
N SER A 235 -7.59 5.12 15.36
CA SER A 235 -6.53 4.51 16.14
C SER A 235 -5.73 3.55 15.26
N VAL A 236 -4.43 3.80 15.10
CA VAL A 236 -3.53 3.02 14.22
C VAL A 236 -3.48 1.56 14.61
N SER A 237 -3.44 1.27 15.92
CA SER A 237 -3.42 -0.11 16.42
C SER A 237 -4.71 -0.86 16.08
N GLN A 238 -5.86 -0.21 16.18
CA GLN A 238 -7.15 -0.83 15.83
C GLN A 238 -7.25 -1.08 14.33
N VAL A 239 -6.81 -0.13 13.49
CA VAL A 239 -6.77 -0.32 12.01
C VAL A 239 -5.90 -1.53 11.67
N ILE A 240 -4.68 -1.62 12.21
CA ILE A 240 -3.78 -2.75 11.97
C ILE A 240 -4.41 -4.08 12.41
N ILE A 241 -5.08 -4.12 13.56
CA ILE A 241 -5.73 -5.35 14.05
C ILE A 241 -6.85 -5.78 13.10
N ILE A 242 -7.68 -4.86 12.65
CA ILE A 242 -8.77 -5.16 11.70
C ILE A 242 -8.22 -5.63 10.35
N ASP A 243 -7.18 -4.97 9.84
CA ASP A 243 -6.53 -5.38 8.60
C ASP A 243 -5.94 -6.80 8.71
N ILE A 244 -5.34 -7.16 9.84
CA ILE A 244 -4.86 -8.52 10.09
C ILE A 244 -6.03 -9.51 10.13
N ILE A 245 -7.16 -9.16 10.73
CA ILE A 245 -8.36 -10.01 10.73
C ILE A 245 -8.85 -10.24 9.29
N ILE A 246 -8.91 -9.20 8.47
CA ILE A 246 -9.27 -9.29 7.05
C ILE A 246 -8.31 -10.23 6.31
N ILE A 247 -7.00 -10.10 6.53
CA ILE A 247 -5.98 -10.97 5.92
C ILE A 247 -6.22 -12.44 6.30
N VAL A 248 -6.49 -12.73 7.57
CA VAL A 248 -6.71 -14.11 8.03
C VAL A 248 -8.00 -14.70 7.42
N ILE A 249 -9.11 -13.94 7.43
CA ILE A 249 -10.38 -14.38 6.86
C ILE A 249 -10.22 -14.66 5.35
N THR A 250 -9.62 -13.74 4.62
CA THR A 250 -9.40 -13.88 3.18
C THR A 250 -8.47 -15.04 2.85
N LEU A 251 -7.45 -15.30 3.67
CA LEU A 251 -6.57 -16.47 3.53
C LEU A 251 -7.35 -17.78 3.64
N ILE A 252 -8.22 -17.90 4.64
CA ILE A 252 -9.07 -19.10 4.83
C ILE A 252 -9.97 -19.31 3.62
N ILE A 253 -10.61 -18.24 3.13
CA ILE A 253 -11.48 -18.28 1.96
C ILE A 253 -10.70 -18.74 0.72
N GLN A 254 -9.51 -18.18 0.47
CA GLN A 254 -8.65 -18.57 -0.67
C GLN A 254 -8.27 -20.04 -0.63
N LEU A 255 -7.88 -20.55 0.55
CA LEU A 255 -7.53 -21.97 0.71
C LEU A 255 -8.72 -22.88 0.45
N LYS A 256 -9.96 -22.44 0.80
CA LYS A 256 -11.19 -23.18 0.51
C LYS A 256 -11.52 -23.16 -0.99
N ILE A 257 -11.46 -21.99 -1.65
CA ILE A 257 -11.72 -21.87 -3.10
C ILE A 257 -10.79 -22.80 -3.89
N ILE A 258 -9.50 -22.81 -3.57
CA ILE A 258 -8.49 -23.59 -4.29
C ILE A 258 -8.65 -25.10 -4.03
N SER A 259 -9.22 -25.50 -2.90
CA SER A 259 -9.48 -26.92 -2.64
C SER A 259 -10.61 -27.48 -3.49
N VAL A 260 -11.55 -26.63 -3.92
CA VAL A 260 -12.78 -27.04 -4.65
C VAL A 260 -12.64 -26.77 -6.17
N LYS A 261 -11.99 -25.67 -6.56
CA LYS A 261 -11.91 -25.25 -7.96
C LYS A 261 -10.82 -26.01 -8.72
N ASP A 262 -11.17 -26.61 -9.86
CA ASP A 262 -10.19 -27.08 -10.83
C ASP A 262 -9.52 -25.91 -11.52
N ILE A 263 -8.21 -25.75 -11.30
CA ILE A 263 -7.38 -24.64 -11.82
C ILE A 263 -6.56 -25.09 -13.06
N LEU A 264 -6.86 -26.26 -13.61
CA LEU A 264 -6.16 -26.79 -14.80
C LEU A 264 -6.88 -26.39 -16.07
#